data_a0b9b8acf85f93ef6aa45baa6cd3fdb3
#
_entry.id   a0b9b8acf85f93ef6aa45baa6cd3fdb3
#
_cell.length_a   1.000
_cell.length_b   1.000
_cell.length_c   1.000
_cell.angle_alpha   90.00
_cell.angle_beta   90.00
_cell.angle_gamma   90.00
#
_symmetry.space_group_name_H-M   'P 1'
#
loop_
_entity.id
_entity.type
_entity.pdbx_description
1 polymer ?
#
loop_
_entity_poly.entity_id
_entity_poly.type
_entity_poly.pdbx_seq_one_letter_code
_entity_poly.pdbx_strand_id
1 'polypeptide(L)'
;MPSMLQLLAALLVLTVTSASRFSKVTHTPLYEVEVNIDIEEMSTTAGLTMHFDKKGHQLRLDAGIAMAEGLAWGRFDDKIDSTGWAELYMEGSPREDVPNDPKMYGAGYIEGLLTCVRISQYYANQYEMLLHKEESLSSISTIRDIFQKEVRFMKEKVRLSMHGMAEAPDDPYWKHVRFVFLQLWGICDGYNHAAGHFNVHKLTLEDMLLINSVNEVQTLLQAYSATAVNARMGTQRQLSFLQRKSQSQTEAKPLGYGANDWKRRLARDGHCSALVRLTESDVLVGHTTWGDYSSMTRIFKYYKFPLPGSGSMATEIAMSSYPGVVSSMDSFYTMDTGLVVMDTSLPILDESRWVEIMDFPVSPHIPNFIHIMATNRLARSGGHWAELMTSMNSGTYNAQWMIVDYNLFKSEGAKESILWVVEMVPGHSHKEDMSHFLSQHGFWPSTNRPYFADIRQAAGYTAAENSNGALYSFYLNPRSQALNASAGGIAGYKDMRQLMTRNTNAQSSGFEVSSRLDLDTVHLPNGGIDAKVTGACLAHALQVQAISSPSHQSVPPFQWAKDGVDLWPHWPHYGLPDVWDFSFVEMSPKGVVGLQDSNTC
;
A
#
# COMPACT_ATOMS: atom_id res chain seq x y z
N MET A 1 13.24 35.53 -25.78
CA MET A 1 12.58 35.66 -24.47
C MET A 1 12.14 34.26 -24.09
N PRO A 2 12.63 33.67 -23.00
CA PRO A 2 12.19 32.36 -22.60
C PRO A 2 10.72 32.45 -22.19
N SER A 3 9.96 31.42 -22.50
CA SER A 3 8.52 31.35 -22.22
C SER A 3 8.27 31.38 -20.71
N MET A 4 7.12 31.90 -20.30
CA MET A 4 6.69 31.97 -18.89
C MET A 4 6.76 30.63 -18.18
N LEU A 5 6.58 29.52 -18.92
CA LEU A 5 6.76 28.14 -18.44
C LEU A 5 8.20 27.81 -18.03
N GLN A 6 9.20 28.35 -18.75
CA GLN A 6 10.62 28.13 -18.41
C GLN A 6 11.03 28.91 -17.16
N LEU A 7 10.41 30.08 -16.92
CA LEU A 7 10.60 30.86 -15.70
C LEU A 7 9.91 30.21 -14.49
N LEU A 8 8.71 29.62 -14.67
CA LEU A 8 8.02 28.86 -13.61
C LEU A 8 8.79 27.57 -13.25
N ALA A 9 9.32 26.84 -14.22
CA ALA A 9 10.17 25.68 -13.96
C ALA A 9 11.47 26.06 -13.23
N ALA A 10 12.07 27.21 -13.56
CA ALA A 10 13.25 27.72 -12.86
C ALA A 10 12.93 28.22 -11.44
N LEU A 11 11.74 28.77 -11.20
CA LEU A 11 11.29 29.17 -9.85
C LEU A 11 10.93 27.94 -8.98
N LEU A 12 10.32 26.90 -9.56
CA LEU A 12 10.07 25.63 -8.85
C LEU A 12 11.37 24.94 -8.43
N VAL A 13 12.39 24.98 -9.27
CA VAL A 13 13.74 24.47 -8.91
C VAL A 13 14.34 25.27 -7.75
N LEU A 14 14.09 26.58 -7.65
CA LEU A 14 14.59 27.42 -6.57
C LEU A 14 13.83 27.24 -5.24
N THR A 15 12.56 26.87 -5.24
CA THR A 15 11.79 26.61 -4.00
C THR A 15 12.11 25.24 -3.43
N VAL A 16 12.39 24.23 -4.26
CA VAL A 16 12.83 22.89 -3.81
C VAL A 16 14.28 22.95 -3.30
N THR A 17 15.13 23.83 -3.82
CA THR A 17 16.52 23.98 -3.34
C THR A 17 16.63 24.62 -1.95
N SER A 18 15.60 25.30 -1.43
CA SER A 18 15.62 25.82 -0.06
C SER A 18 15.35 24.72 1.00
N ALA A 19 14.78 23.60 0.62
CA ALA A 19 14.60 22.42 1.50
C ALA A 19 15.87 21.57 1.64
N SER A 20 16.89 21.77 0.79
CA SER A 20 18.10 20.94 0.73
C SER A 20 19.22 21.34 1.73
N ARG A 21 18.92 22.05 2.81
CA ARG A 21 19.88 22.28 3.91
C ARG A 21 20.01 21.11 4.89
N PHE A 22 19.48 19.93 4.55
CA PHE A 22 19.66 18.72 5.36
C PHE A 22 20.88 17.93 4.87
N SER A 23 21.75 17.60 5.79
CA SER A 23 23.08 17.02 5.69
C SER A 23 23.29 16.13 4.46
N LYS A 24 24.44 16.29 3.81
CA LYS A 24 25.01 15.32 2.86
C LYS A 24 25.24 13.98 3.58
N VAL A 25 24.17 13.19 3.76
CA VAL A 25 24.34 11.76 4.02
C VAL A 25 24.78 11.18 2.68
N THR A 26 26.06 10.88 2.55
CA THR A 26 26.59 10.17 1.38
C THR A 26 25.99 8.77 1.42
N HIS A 27 25.01 8.52 0.58
CA HIS A 27 24.48 7.18 0.36
C HIS A 27 25.55 6.35 -0.33
N THR A 28 26.02 5.28 0.32
CA THR A 28 26.99 4.35 -0.25
C THR A 28 26.22 3.14 -0.76
N PRO A 29 26.32 2.81 -2.07
CA PRO A 29 25.74 1.60 -2.62
C PRO A 29 26.22 0.34 -1.88
N LEU A 30 25.34 -0.65 -1.74
CA LEU A 30 25.69 -1.91 -1.09
C LEU A 30 26.60 -2.79 -1.96
N TYR A 31 26.40 -2.72 -3.28
CA TYR A 31 27.23 -3.43 -4.29
C TYR A 31 27.69 -2.42 -5.35
N GLU A 32 28.89 -2.67 -5.89
CA GLU A 32 29.30 -2.01 -7.12
C GLU A 32 28.55 -2.63 -8.30
N VAL A 33 27.94 -1.80 -9.14
CA VAL A 33 27.20 -2.23 -10.32
C VAL A 33 27.83 -1.65 -11.57
N GLU A 34 28.33 -2.51 -12.43
CA GLU A 34 28.77 -2.14 -13.78
C GLU A 34 27.53 -2.11 -14.70
N VAL A 35 27.24 -0.98 -15.31
CA VAL A 35 26.09 -0.82 -16.20
C VAL A 35 26.58 -0.74 -17.64
N ASN A 36 26.26 -1.76 -18.44
CA ASN A 36 26.66 -1.91 -19.84
C ASN A 36 25.51 -1.54 -20.80
N ILE A 37 24.73 -0.54 -20.43
CA ILE A 37 23.56 -0.13 -21.21
C ILE A 37 23.59 1.38 -21.33
N ASP A 38 23.30 1.90 -22.53
CA ASP A 38 22.91 3.29 -22.67
C ASP A 38 21.51 3.48 -22.08
N ILE A 39 21.40 4.37 -21.10
CA ILE A 39 20.13 4.64 -20.43
C ILE A 39 19.07 5.16 -21.43
N GLU A 40 19.50 5.82 -22.52
CA GLU A 40 18.60 6.25 -23.61
C GLU A 40 17.95 5.06 -24.34
N GLU A 41 18.63 3.94 -24.44
CA GLU A 41 18.14 2.74 -25.10
C GLU A 41 17.21 1.90 -24.21
N MET A 42 17.17 2.16 -22.91
CA MET A 42 16.34 1.36 -21.97
C MET A 42 14.85 1.40 -22.28
N SER A 43 14.34 2.51 -22.79
CA SER A 43 12.91 2.65 -23.15
C SER A 43 12.50 1.75 -24.32
N THR A 44 13.45 1.23 -25.10
CA THR A 44 13.23 0.38 -26.29
C THR A 44 13.62 -1.07 -26.04
N THR A 45 14.24 -1.39 -24.90
CA THR A 45 14.66 -2.77 -24.58
C THR A 45 13.51 -3.61 -24.06
N ALA A 46 13.50 -4.91 -24.42
CA ALA A 46 12.52 -5.86 -23.93
C ALA A 46 12.62 -6.15 -22.43
N GLY A 47 13.64 -5.66 -21.75
CA GLY A 47 13.91 -5.78 -20.32
C GLY A 47 15.40 -5.71 -19.99
N LEU A 48 15.72 -5.84 -18.72
CA LEU A 48 17.08 -5.78 -18.17
C LEU A 48 17.42 -7.04 -17.40
N THR A 49 18.69 -7.45 -17.44
CA THR A 49 19.18 -8.60 -16.68
C THR A 49 20.40 -8.20 -15.84
N MET A 50 20.35 -8.54 -14.55
CA MET A 50 21.46 -8.42 -13.62
C MET A 50 22.22 -9.73 -13.55
N HIS A 51 23.55 -9.67 -13.63
CA HIS A 51 24.48 -10.78 -13.45
C HIS A 51 25.30 -10.58 -12.19
N PHE A 52 25.79 -11.69 -11.63
CA PHE A 52 26.63 -11.68 -10.44
C PHE A 52 27.96 -12.39 -10.68
N ASP A 53 29.05 -11.66 -10.55
CA ASP A 53 30.39 -12.25 -10.50
C ASP A 53 30.73 -12.66 -9.07
N LYS A 54 30.72 -13.99 -8.82
CA LYS A 54 31.05 -14.57 -7.52
C LYS A 54 32.49 -14.28 -7.07
N LYS A 55 33.42 -14.11 -8.01
CA LYS A 55 34.84 -13.88 -7.69
C LYS A 55 35.11 -12.45 -7.27
N GLY A 56 34.44 -11.49 -7.90
CA GLY A 56 34.64 -10.06 -7.66
C GLY A 56 33.60 -9.44 -6.71
N HIS A 57 32.55 -10.16 -6.31
CA HIS A 57 31.39 -9.61 -5.60
C HIS A 57 30.76 -8.39 -6.33
N GLN A 58 30.86 -8.38 -7.66
CA GLN A 58 30.35 -7.31 -8.51
C GLN A 58 29.06 -7.70 -9.21
N LEU A 59 28.22 -6.73 -9.40
CA LEU A 59 27.01 -6.86 -10.20
C LEU A 59 27.24 -6.22 -11.57
N ARG A 60 26.68 -6.82 -12.62
CA ARG A 60 26.70 -6.29 -13.99
C ARG A 60 25.30 -6.29 -14.57
N LEU A 61 24.90 -5.18 -15.14
CA LEU A 61 23.60 -4.98 -15.76
C LEU A 61 23.73 -4.93 -17.28
N ASP A 62 22.99 -5.78 -17.95
CA ASP A 62 22.96 -5.87 -19.42
C ASP A 62 21.51 -5.69 -19.93
N ALA A 63 21.37 -5.21 -21.18
CA ALA A 63 20.08 -5.13 -21.86
C ALA A 63 19.56 -6.52 -22.24
N GLY A 64 18.22 -6.67 -22.27
CA GLY A 64 17.54 -7.92 -22.65
C GLY A 64 17.28 -8.85 -21.49
N ILE A 65 16.63 -9.98 -21.81
CA ILE A 65 16.24 -10.99 -20.84
C ILE A 65 17.10 -12.24 -21.04
N ALA A 66 18.02 -12.46 -20.13
CA ALA A 66 18.92 -13.62 -20.14
C ALA A 66 18.72 -14.47 -18.86
N MET A 67 17.56 -15.15 -18.76
CA MET A 67 17.13 -15.88 -17.57
C MET A 67 18.11 -16.98 -17.11
N ALA A 68 18.71 -17.69 -18.04
CA ALA A 68 19.58 -18.84 -17.71
C ALA A 68 20.86 -18.45 -16.97
N GLU A 69 21.40 -17.27 -17.24
CA GLU A 69 22.67 -16.79 -16.69
C GLU A 69 22.50 -15.65 -15.69
N GLY A 70 21.31 -15.03 -15.66
CA GLY A 70 21.02 -13.88 -14.82
C GLY A 70 20.83 -14.22 -13.35
N LEU A 71 21.10 -13.25 -12.50
CA LEU A 71 20.75 -13.21 -11.08
C LEU A 71 19.28 -12.81 -10.89
N ALA A 72 18.86 -11.76 -11.59
CA ALA A 72 17.51 -11.24 -11.65
C ALA A 72 17.29 -10.55 -12.99
N TRP A 73 16.03 -10.43 -13.40
CA TRP A 73 15.67 -9.65 -14.58
C TRP A 73 14.31 -8.96 -14.38
N GLY A 74 14.04 -7.94 -15.18
CA GLY A 74 12.79 -7.20 -15.11
C GLY A 74 12.45 -6.47 -16.39
N ARG A 75 11.17 -6.20 -16.56
CA ARG A 75 10.61 -5.36 -17.62
C ARG A 75 9.56 -4.42 -17.04
N PHE A 76 9.44 -3.26 -17.65
CA PHE A 76 8.46 -2.25 -17.31
C PHE A 76 7.72 -1.81 -18.57
N ASP A 77 6.40 -1.73 -18.49
CA ASP A 77 5.53 -1.28 -19.57
C ASP A 77 4.64 -0.15 -19.05
N ASP A 78 4.95 1.08 -19.46
CA ASP A 78 4.25 2.27 -19.00
C ASP A 78 3.04 2.56 -19.86
N LYS A 79 1.88 2.14 -19.38
CA LYS A 79 0.58 2.33 -20.05
C LYS A 79 -0.38 3.22 -19.26
N ILE A 80 0.13 4.03 -18.31
CA ILE A 80 -0.72 4.90 -17.46
C ILE A 80 -1.63 5.77 -18.33
N ASP A 81 -1.11 6.36 -19.41
CA ASP A 81 -1.87 7.26 -20.27
C ASP A 81 -2.98 6.55 -21.10
N SER A 82 -2.91 5.23 -21.24
CA SER A 82 -3.86 4.46 -22.05
C SER A 82 -4.80 3.57 -21.25
N THR A 83 -4.37 3.11 -20.07
CA THR A 83 -5.14 2.17 -19.25
C THR A 83 -5.28 2.60 -17.78
N GLY A 84 -4.61 3.68 -17.38
CA GLY A 84 -4.48 4.08 -15.98
C GLY A 84 -3.44 3.27 -15.19
N TRP A 85 -2.83 2.24 -15.80
CA TRP A 85 -1.85 1.35 -15.16
C TRP A 85 -0.54 1.30 -15.94
N ALA A 86 0.57 1.25 -15.23
CA ALA A 86 1.79 0.64 -15.74
C ALA A 86 1.91 -0.79 -15.21
N GLU A 87 2.76 -1.60 -15.84
CA GLU A 87 3.05 -2.98 -15.46
C GLU A 87 4.53 -3.16 -15.20
N LEU A 88 4.85 -3.82 -14.09
CA LEU A 88 6.23 -4.21 -13.77
C LEU A 88 6.29 -5.70 -13.52
N TYR A 89 7.16 -6.38 -14.26
CA TYR A 89 7.47 -7.78 -14.03
C TYR A 89 8.93 -7.92 -13.58
N MET A 90 9.14 -8.56 -12.43
CA MET A 90 10.45 -8.81 -11.84
C MET A 90 10.61 -10.29 -11.51
N GLU A 91 11.70 -10.90 -11.93
CA GLU A 91 11.99 -12.31 -11.64
C GLU A 91 13.42 -12.49 -11.14
N GLY A 92 13.57 -13.29 -10.11
CA GLY A 92 14.86 -13.75 -9.60
C GLY A 92 15.22 -15.12 -10.14
N SER A 93 16.50 -15.42 -10.27
CA SER A 93 16.98 -16.73 -10.69
C SER A 93 16.52 -17.85 -9.74
N PRO A 94 16.01 -18.98 -10.24
CA PRO A 94 15.67 -20.14 -9.41
C PRO A 94 16.90 -20.94 -8.96
N ARG A 95 18.08 -20.61 -9.46
CA ARG A 95 19.33 -21.36 -9.20
C ARG A 95 19.71 -21.31 -7.72
N GLU A 96 19.97 -22.47 -7.14
CA GLU A 96 20.39 -22.61 -5.73
C GLU A 96 21.82 -22.11 -5.47
N ASP A 97 22.69 -22.13 -6.50
CA ASP A 97 24.06 -21.65 -6.40
C ASP A 97 24.16 -20.11 -6.43
N VAL A 98 23.06 -19.40 -6.65
CA VAL A 98 22.98 -17.94 -6.66
C VAL A 98 22.46 -17.46 -5.29
N PRO A 99 23.25 -16.66 -4.55
CA PRO A 99 22.81 -16.18 -3.23
C PRO A 99 21.57 -15.28 -3.31
N ASN A 100 20.66 -15.41 -2.32
CA ASN A 100 19.40 -14.68 -2.32
C ASN A 100 19.60 -13.17 -2.07
N ASP A 101 20.59 -12.74 -1.30
CA ASP A 101 20.85 -11.34 -0.99
C ASP A 101 21.14 -10.50 -2.24
N PRO A 102 22.16 -10.81 -3.06
CA PRO A 102 22.39 -10.08 -4.30
C PRO A 102 21.24 -10.24 -5.31
N LYS A 103 20.49 -11.36 -5.27
CA LYS A 103 19.28 -11.55 -6.09
C LYS A 103 18.22 -10.49 -5.78
N MET A 104 17.90 -10.30 -4.50
CA MET A 104 16.88 -9.33 -4.08
C MET A 104 17.34 -7.89 -4.29
N TYR A 105 18.61 -7.59 -3.99
CA TYR A 105 19.17 -6.28 -4.28
C TYR A 105 19.19 -5.97 -5.78
N GLY A 106 19.65 -6.90 -6.62
CA GLY A 106 19.70 -6.74 -8.07
C GLY A 106 18.33 -6.57 -8.70
N ALA A 107 17.31 -7.31 -8.23
CA ALA A 107 15.93 -7.12 -8.64
C ALA A 107 15.44 -5.70 -8.30
N GLY A 108 15.71 -5.22 -7.08
CA GLY A 108 15.39 -3.86 -6.70
C GLY A 108 16.11 -2.81 -7.55
N TYR A 109 17.39 -3.03 -7.84
CA TYR A 109 18.17 -2.11 -8.68
C TYR A 109 17.58 -1.96 -10.08
N ILE A 110 17.19 -3.08 -10.72
CA ILE A 110 16.51 -3.05 -12.03
C ILE A 110 15.19 -2.28 -11.92
N GLU A 111 14.36 -2.55 -10.90
CA GLU A 111 13.10 -1.84 -10.69
C GLU A 111 13.32 -0.33 -10.56
N GLY A 112 14.26 0.09 -9.69
CA GLY A 112 14.57 1.51 -9.46
C GLY A 112 15.02 2.23 -10.72
N LEU A 113 15.80 1.54 -11.55
CA LEU A 113 16.32 2.08 -12.80
C LEU A 113 15.22 2.19 -13.86
N LEU A 114 14.44 1.12 -14.08
CA LEU A 114 13.35 1.08 -15.07
C LEU A 114 12.23 2.07 -14.77
N THR A 115 11.93 2.31 -13.49
CA THR A 115 10.80 3.14 -13.05
C THR A 115 11.22 4.50 -12.51
N CYS A 116 12.46 4.95 -12.79
CA CYS A 116 13.07 6.14 -12.21
C CYS A 116 12.18 7.40 -12.35
N VAL A 117 11.69 7.70 -13.53
CA VAL A 117 10.84 8.88 -13.78
C VAL A 117 9.54 8.78 -12.98
N ARG A 118 8.91 7.62 -12.98
CA ARG A 118 7.66 7.39 -12.24
C ARG A 118 7.86 7.45 -10.73
N ILE A 119 9.00 6.97 -10.21
CA ILE A 119 9.37 7.13 -8.79
C ILE A 119 9.49 8.61 -8.43
N SER A 120 10.17 9.40 -9.26
CA SER A 120 10.32 10.84 -9.03
C SER A 120 8.97 11.57 -8.98
N GLN A 121 8.06 11.26 -9.91
CA GLN A 121 6.71 11.82 -9.98
C GLN A 121 5.88 11.42 -8.77
N TYR A 122 5.88 10.14 -8.42
CA TYR A 122 5.14 9.63 -7.27
C TYR A 122 5.66 10.23 -5.95
N TYR A 123 6.99 10.29 -5.78
CA TYR A 123 7.59 10.93 -4.62
C TYR A 123 7.18 12.39 -4.49
N ALA A 124 7.24 13.17 -5.57
CA ALA A 124 6.84 14.57 -5.58
C ALA A 124 5.36 14.72 -5.20
N ASN A 125 4.48 13.93 -5.80
CA ASN A 125 3.05 13.94 -5.49
C ASN A 125 2.79 13.62 -4.02
N GLN A 126 3.42 12.58 -3.45
CA GLN A 126 3.22 12.20 -2.05
C GLN A 126 3.84 13.21 -1.07
N TYR A 127 5.05 13.69 -1.35
CA TYR A 127 5.73 14.63 -0.47
C TYR A 127 5.03 15.99 -0.39
N GLU A 128 4.59 16.54 -1.54
CA GLU A 128 3.84 17.80 -1.57
C GLU A 128 2.46 17.64 -0.90
N MET A 129 1.78 16.50 -1.10
CA MET A 129 0.53 16.20 -0.39
C MET A 129 0.73 16.12 1.12
N LEU A 130 1.83 15.52 1.58
CA LEU A 130 2.18 15.48 2.99
C LEU A 130 2.37 16.88 3.57
N LEU A 131 3.07 17.77 2.84
CA LEU A 131 3.26 19.17 3.22
C LEU A 131 1.94 19.94 3.29
N HIS A 132 0.99 19.66 2.38
CA HIS A 132 -0.33 20.30 2.38
C HIS A 132 -1.22 19.84 3.55
N LYS A 133 -1.13 18.58 3.94
CA LYS A 133 -1.94 18.01 5.03
C LYS A 133 -1.45 18.42 6.42
N GLU A 134 -0.18 18.80 6.53
CA GLU A 134 0.46 19.10 7.81
C GLU A 134 0.73 20.58 8.00
N GLU A 135 0.11 21.16 9.02
CA GLU A 135 0.36 22.54 9.44
C GLU A 135 1.72 22.72 10.15
N SER A 136 2.44 21.62 10.45
CA SER A 136 3.65 21.64 11.28
C SER A 136 4.85 20.93 10.63
N LEU A 137 5.82 21.70 10.16
CA LEU A 137 7.12 21.19 9.72
C LEU A 137 7.85 20.36 10.82
N SER A 138 7.50 20.55 12.09
CA SER A 138 8.06 19.77 13.21
C SER A 138 7.61 18.32 13.20
N SER A 139 6.38 18.02 12.79
CA SER A 139 5.88 16.64 12.69
C SER A 139 6.59 15.86 11.59
N ILE A 140 6.83 16.50 10.46
CA ILE A 140 7.58 15.89 9.32
C ILE A 140 9.03 15.62 9.74
N SER A 141 9.66 16.53 10.45
CA SER A 141 11.03 16.33 10.97
C SER A 141 11.08 15.13 11.93
N THR A 142 10.08 14.98 12.82
CA THR A 142 9.99 13.83 13.73
C THR A 142 9.86 12.51 12.97
N ILE A 143 9.04 12.45 11.94
CA ILE A 143 8.89 11.24 11.11
C ILE A 143 10.19 10.91 10.39
N ARG A 144 10.89 11.88 9.82
CA ARG A 144 12.22 11.67 9.23
C ARG A 144 13.23 11.11 10.24
N ASP A 145 13.23 11.61 11.47
CA ASP A 145 14.08 11.10 12.55
C ASP A 145 13.75 9.63 12.90
N ILE A 146 12.46 9.26 12.88
CA ILE A 146 12.02 7.87 13.06
C ILE A 146 12.58 7.00 11.94
N PHE A 147 12.34 7.37 10.68
CA PHE A 147 12.84 6.60 9.54
C PHE A 147 14.36 6.49 9.50
N GLN A 148 15.11 7.53 9.91
CA GLN A 148 16.56 7.43 10.03
C GLN A 148 16.99 6.37 11.07
N LYS A 149 16.27 6.24 12.17
CA LYS A 149 16.54 5.21 13.18
C LYS A 149 16.20 3.82 12.65
N GLU A 150 15.07 3.66 11.95
CA GLU A 150 14.69 2.40 11.32
C GLU A 150 15.69 1.96 10.23
N VAL A 151 16.12 2.88 9.35
CA VAL A 151 17.16 2.59 8.35
C VAL A 151 18.45 2.14 9.02
N ARG A 152 18.90 2.82 10.08
CA ARG A 152 20.10 2.43 10.81
C ARG A 152 19.96 1.05 11.45
N PHE A 153 18.81 0.79 12.06
CA PHE A 153 18.49 -0.51 12.67
C PHE A 153 18.51 -1.62 11.63
N MET A 154 17.82 -1.46 10.49
CA MET A 154 17.76 -2.45 9.44
C MET A 154 19.13 -2.67 8.77
N LYS A 155 19.89 -1.61 8.50
CA LYS A 155 21.27 -1.73 8.00
C LYS A 155 22.16 -2.54 8.92
N GLU A 156 22.07 -2.31 10.24
CA GLU A 156 22.84 -3.07 11.22
C GLU A 156 22.40 -4.53 11.28
N LYS A 157 21.10 -4.82 11.23
CA LYS A 157 20.60 -6.21 11.18
C LYS A 157 21.05 -6.95 9.91
N VAL A 158 21.03 -6.27 8.75
CA VAL A 158 21.57 -6.82 7.49
C VAL A 158 23.06 -7.10 7.64
N ARG A 159 23.86 -6.15 8.15
CA ARG A 159 25.30 -6.29 8.33
C ARG A 159 25.65 -7.48 9.24
N LEU A 160 24.98 -7.59 10.40
CA LEU A 160 25.20 -8.70 11.34
C LEU A 160 24.84 -10.04 10.70
N SER A 161 23.74 -10.11 9.95
CA SER A 161 23.31 -11.32 9.26
C SER A 161 24.30 -11.75 8.16
N MET A 162 24.81 -10.81 7.36
CA MET A 162 25.80 -11.11 6.30
C MET A 162 27.13 -11.63 6.86
N HIS A 163 27.46 -11.28 8.10
CA HIS A 163 28.69 -11.74 8.77
C HIS A 163 28.47 -12.97 9.66
N GLY A 164 27.28 -13.59 9.63
CA GLY A 164 26.94 -14.74 10.48
C GLY A 164 26.86 -14.43 11.97
N MET A 165 26.72 -13.16 12.34
CA MET A 165 26.68 -12.67 13.73
C MET A 165 25.26 -12.32 14.21
N ALA A 166 24.22 -12.65 13.43
CA ALA A 166 22.83 -12.41 13.82
C ALA A 166 22.42 -13.37 14.95
N GLU A 167 21.57 -12.90 15.89
CA GLU A 167 21.05 -13.70 16.99
C GLU A 167 20.22 -14.92 16.52
N ALA A 168 19.57 -14.80 15.37
CA ALA A 168 18.77 -15.86 14.72
C ALA A 168 18.99 -15.86 13.20
N PRO A 169 20.20 -16.24 12.71
CA PRO A 169 20.54 -16.13 11.29
C PRO A 169 19.68 -17.05 10.40
N ASP A 170 19.11 -18.10 10.97
CA ASP A 170 18.32 -19.12 10.27
C ASP A 170 16.80 -18.94 10.39
N ASP A 171 16.34 -17.94 11.14
CA ASP A 171 14.90 -17.64 11.24
C ASP A 171 14.36 -17.17 9.85
N PRO A 172 13.39 -17.89 9.26
CA PRO A 172 12.81 -17.54 7.98
C PRO A 172 12.23 -16.12 7.94
N TYR A 173 11.60 -15.66 9.01
CA TYR A 173 11.00 -14.33 9.07
C TYR A 173 12.07 -13.23 8.91
N TRP A 174 13.15 -13.30 9.67
CA TRP A 174 14.23 -12.32 9.58
C TRP A 174 15.01 -12.38 8.28
N LYS A 175 15.11 -13.57 7.66
CA LYS A 175 15.62 -13.69 6.28
C LYS A 175 14.76 -12.90 5.30
N HIS A 176 13.42 -13.01 5.39
CA HIS A 176 12.51 -12.28 4.51
C HIS A 176 12.47 -10.77 4.79
N VAL A 177 12.53 -10.34 6.05
CA VAL A 177 12.72 -8.92 6.41
C VAL A 177 13.96 -8.35 5.73
N ARG A 178 15.09 -9.09 5.80
CA ARG A 178 16.34 -8.70 5.13
C ARG A 178 16.17 -8.62 3.61
N PHE A 179 15.54 -9.59 2.99
CA PHE A 179 15.34 -9.62 1.53
C PHE A 179 14.49 -8.44 1.03
N VAL A 180 13.43 -8.10 1.73
CA VAL A 180 12.59 -6.95 1.36
C VAL A 180 13.37 -5.65 1.53
N PHE A 181 14.14 -5.50 2.59
CA PHE A 181 14.98 -4.32 2.78
C PHE A 181 16.10 -4.21 1.74
N LEU A 182 16.73 -5.34 1.35
CA LEU A 182 17.72 -5.35 0.26
C LEU A 182 17.10 -4.98 -1.08
N GLN A 183 15.88 -5.42 -1.37
CA GLN A 183 15.14 -5.01 -2.55
C GLN A 183 14.91 -3.49 -2.54
N LEU A 184 14.45 -2.93 -1.43
CA LEU A 184 14.25 -1.48 -1.28
C LEU A 184 15.55 -0.69 -1.45
N TRP A 185 16.65 -1.21 -0.88
CA TRP A 185 17.96 -0.59 -1.04
C TRP A 185 18.41 -0.60 -2.49
N GLY A 186 18.23 -1.72 -3.18
CA GLY A 186 18.47 -1.83 -4.62
C GLY A 186 17.65 -0.82 -5.42
N ILE A 187 16.35 -0.65 -5.13
CA ILE A 187 15.50 0.36 -5.79
C ILE A 187 16.10 1.78 -5.61
N CYS A 188 16.54 2.12 -4.41
CA CYS A 188 17.17 3.41 -4.14
C CYS A 188 18.44 3.62 -4.97
N ASP A 189 19.29 2.61 -5.04
CA ASP A 189 20.56 2.69 -5.80
C ASP A 189 20.33 2.75 -7.30
N GLY A 190 19.43 1.91 -7.85
CA GLY A 190 19.04 1.91 -9.27
C GLY A 190 18.39 3.22 -9.69
N TYR A 191 17.47 3.76 -8.89
CA TYR A 191 16.89 5.08 -9.08
C TYR A 191 17.97 6.16 -9.14
N ASN A 192 18.86 6.21 -8.15
CA ASN A 192 19.91 7.21 -8.04
C ASN A 192 20.95 7.12 -9.17
N HIS A 193 21.16 5.92 -9.73
CA HIS A 193 22.01 5.73 -10.91
C HIS A 193 21.40 6.45 -12.13
N ALA A 194 20.09 6.28 -12.36
CA ALA A 194 19.40 6.89 -13.50
C ALA A 194 19.02 8.37 -13.29
N ALA A 195 18.93 8.83 -12.04
CA ALA A 195 18.41 10.15 -11.69
C ALA A 195 19.12 11.31 -12.39
N GLY A 196 20.45 11.23 -12.53
CA GLY A 196 21.25 12.25 -13.23
C GLY A 196 20.94 12.33 -14.72
N HIS A 197 20.67 11.18 -15.35
CA HIS A 197 20.32 11.11 -16.78
C HIS A 197 18.94 11.74 -17.05
N PHE A 198 17.95 11.43 -16.21
CA PHE A 198 16.60 11.97 -16.35
C PHE A 198 16.41 13.35 -15.70
N ASN A 199 17.50 13.96 -15.21
CA ASN A 199 17.47 15.27 -14.55
C ASN A 199 16.44 15.35 -13.40
N VAL A 200 16.34 14.29 -12.60
CA VAL A 200 15.51 14.22 -11.40
C VAL A 200 16.37 14.23 -10.14
N HIS A 201 15.78 14.59 -9.00
CA HIS A 201 16.50 14.63 -7.72
C HIS A 201 16.86 13.24 -7.24
N LYS A 202 18.05 13.08 -6.65
CA LYS A 202 18.42 11.86 -5.92
C LYS A 202 17.59 11.74 -4.66
N LEU A 203 17.20 10.51 -4.34
CA LEU A 203 16.46 10.15 -3.14
C LEU A 203 17.33 9.36 -2.17
N THR A 204 17.07 9.52 -0.88
CA THR A 204 17.70 8.75 0.20
C THR A 204 16.89 7.48 0.50
N LEU A 205 17.44 6.56 1.30
CA LEU A 205 16.66 5.44 1.80
C LEU A 205 15.50 5.89 2.69
N GLU A 206 15.66 6.98 3.41
CA GLU A 206 14.59 7.59 4.22
C GLU A 206 13.45 8.10 3.33
N ASP A 207 13.75 8.66 2.17
CA ASP A 207 12.73 9.06 1.19
C ASP A 207 12.04 7.82 0.60
N MET A 208 12.77 6.74 0.35
CA MET A 208 12.18 5.46 -0.07
C MET A 208 11.30 4.84 1.02
N LEU A 209 11.69 4.93 2.30
CA LEU A 209 10.82 4.53 3.39
C LEU A 209 9.56 5.38 3.43
N LEU A 210 9.66 6.69 3.26
CA LEU A 210 8.51 7.59 3.25
C LEU A 210 7.44 7.15 2.24
N ILE A 211 7.82 6.88 0.99
CA ILE A 211 6.87 6.45 -0.04
C ILE A 211 6.36 5.02 0.15
N ASN A 212 7.10 4.17 0.86
CA ASN A 212 6.66 2.81 1.21
C ASN A 212 5.78 2.77 2.47
N SER A 213 5.81 3.81 3.30
CA SER A 213 5.11 3.89 4.59
C SER A 213 4.01 4.96 4.61
N VAL A 214 3.50 5.42 3.48
CA VAL A 214 2.49 6.50 3.41
C VAL A 214 1.31 6.24 4.35
N ASN A 215 0.82 4.99 4.40
CA ASN A 215 -0.28 4.60 5.29
C ASN A 215 0.10 4.66 6.77
N GLU A 216 1.37 4.37 7.11
CA GLU A 216 1.90 4.46 8.48
C GLU A 216 2.18 5.91 8.88
N VAL A 217 2.64 6.73 7.94
CA VAL A 217 2.92 8.16 8.16
C VAL A 217 1.71 8.89 8.70
N GLN A 218 0.52 8.61 8.17
CA GLN A 218 -0.72 9.21 8.65
C GLN A 218 -0.99 8.89 10.13
N THR A 219 -0.80 7.64 10.53
CA THR A 219 -0.94 7.20 11.93
C THR A 219 0.11 7.86 12.83
N LEU A 220 1.37 7.89 12.38
CA LEU A 220 2.47 8.54 13.12
C LEU A 220 2.20 10.04 13.31
N LEU A 221 1.73 10.73 12.27
CA LEU A 221 1.35 12.14 12.36
C LEU A 221 0.25 12.36 13.41
N GLN A 222 -0.79 11.54 13.41
CA GLN A 222 -1.88 11.61 14.39
C GLN A 222 -1.35 11.40 15.81
N ALA A 223 -0.54 10.37 16.03
CA ALA A 223 0.03 10.04 17.33
C ALA A 223 0.91 11.18 17.89
N TYR A 224 1.79 11.74 17.06
CA TYR A 224 2.71 12.79 17.50
C TYR A 224 2.04 14.18 17.57
N SER A 225 1.04 14.47 16.74
CA SER A 225 0.26 15.72 16.86
C SER A 225 -0.57 15.76 18.14
N ALA A 226 -1.22 14.66 18.50
CA ALA A 226 -1.96 14.53 19.76
C ALA A 226 -1.06 14.75 20.98
N THR A 227 0.18 14.27 20.93
CA THR A 227 1.17 14.43 22.01
C THR A 227 1.67 15.86 22.12
N ALA A 228 1.94 16.53 20.99
CA ALA A 228 2.40 17.91 20.99
C ALA A 228 1.35 18.86 21.62
N VAL A 229 0.06 18.61 21.32
CA VAL A 229 -1.06 19.34 21.96
C VAL A 229 -1.12 19.07 23.45
N ASN A 230 -0.99 17.81 23.88
CA ASN A 230 -1.02 17.43 25.29
C ASN A 230 0.22 17.96 26.05
N ALA A 231 1.40 17.99 25.45
CA ALA A 231 2.61 18.55 26.06
C ALA A 231 2.53 20.07 26.23
N ARG A 232 1.89 20.79 25.28
CA ARG A 232 1.64 22.24 25.42
C ARG A 232 0.58 22.59 26.47
N MET A 233 -0.38 21.69 26.70
CA MET A 233 -1.39 21.83 27.76
C MET A 233 -0.93 21.34 29.13
N GLY A 234 0.21 20.70 29.20
CA GLY A 234 0.51 19.74 30.24
C GLY A 234 1.64 20.00 31.22
N THR A 235 1.93 21.21 31.70
CA THR A 235 2.61 21.34 33.00
C THR A 235 1.65 21.13 34.17
N GLN A 236 0.35 21.13 33.96
CA GLN A 236 -0.66 20.90 35.02
C GLN A 236 -1.39 19.55 34.94
N ARG A 237 -1.32 18.81 33.80
CA ARG A 237 -2.07 17.56 33.62
C ARG A 237 -1.27 16.27 33.80
N GLN A 238 0.05 16.30 33.81
CA GLN A 238 0.88 15.10 34.02
C GLN A 238 0.62 14.41 35.38
N LEU A 239 0.29 15.17 36.41
CA LEU A 239 -0.10 14.63 37.73
C LEU A 239 -1.52 14.06 37.76
N SER A 240 -2.43 14.54 36.89
CA SER A 240 -3.82 14.03 36.79
C SER A 240 -3.95 12.75 35.96
N PHE A 241 -3.03 12.48 35.03
CA PHE A 241 -3.05 11.28 34.18
C PHE A 241 -2.71 10.01 34.97
N LEU A 242 -1.74 10.09 35.86
CA LEU A 242 -1.39 8.99 36.79
C LEU A 242 -2.47 8.74 37.86
N GLN A 243 -3.20 9.78 38.26
CA GLN A 243 -4.33 9.67 39.20
C GLN A 243 -5.65 9.16 38.52
N ARG A 244 -5.82 9.36 37.20
CA ARG A 244 -7.01 8.88 36.46
C ARG A 244 -7.01 7.39 36.14
N LYS A 245 -5.89 6.68 36.27
CA LYS A 245 -5.84 5.22 36.20
C LYS A 245 -6.66 4.52 37.29
N SER A 246 -7.13 5.27 38.33
CA SER A 246 -7.92 4.75 39.43
C SER A 246 -9.41 5.16 39.45
N GLN A 247 -9.84 6.06 38.56
CA GLN A 247 -11.24 6.52 38.53
C GLN A 247 -11.69 6.77 37.09
N SER A 248 -12.05 5.73 36.39
CA SER A 248 -12.63 5.86 35.07
C SER A 248 -14.14 5.66 35.12
N GLN A 249 -14.84 6.68 34.90
CA GLN A 249 -16.11 6.79 34.19
C GLN A 249 -16.39 8.30 34.05
N THR A 250 -15.76 8.93 33.06
CA THR A 250 -16.14 10.28 32.69
C THR A 250 -16.49 10.28 31.22
N GLU A 251 -17.71 10.70 30.96
CA GLU A 251 -18.34 10.90 29.68
C GLU A 251 -17.37 11.52 28.66
N ALA A 252 -17.16 10.82 27.55
CA ALA A 252 -16.49 11.37 26.39
C ALA A 252 -17.29 12.62 25.96
N LYS A 253 -16.67 13.80 25.99
CA LYS A 253 -17.30 14.99 25.40
C LYS A 253 -17.64 14.68 23.96
N PRO A 254 -18.88 14.95 23.51
CA PRO A 254 -19.21 14.84 22.10
C PRO A 254 -18.25 15.73 21.32
N LEU A 255 -17.52 15.15 20.38
CA LEU A 255 -16.71 15.90 19.43
C LEU A 255 -17.70 16.72 18.58
N GLY A 256 -17.88 17.99 18.91
CA GLY A 256 -18.76 18.93 18.20
C GLY A 256 -18.16 19.28 16.85
N TYR A 257 -18.22 18.35 15.90
CA TYR A 257 -17.82 18.60 14.52
C TYR A 257 -19.00 19.17 13.72
N GLY A 258 -18.72 20.21 12.94
CA GLY A 258 -19.67 20.72 11.94
C GLY A 258 -20.03 19.63 10.92
N ALA A 259 -21.16 19.79 10.23
CA ALA A 259 -21.71 18.78 9.31
C ALA A 259 -20.72 18.29 8.22
N ASN A 260 -19.65 19.02 7.92
CA ASN A 260 -18.65 18.67 6.92
C ASN A 260 -17.34 18.09 7.51
N ASP A 261 -17.11 18.19 8.82
CA ASP A 261 -15.85 17.75 9.42
C ASP A 261 -15.71 16.22 9.40
N TRP A 262 -16.80 15.48 9.56
CA TRP A 262 -16.79 14.03 9.46
C TRP A 262 -16.48 13.54 8.03
N LYS A 263 -16.92 14.27 6.99
CA LYS A 263 -16.62 13.95 5.59
C LYS A 263 -15.12 14.12 5.30
N ARG A 264 -14.53 15.20 5.80
CA ARG A 264 -13.08 15.43 5.70
C ARG A 264 -12.30 14.38 6.46
N ARG A 265 -12.77 13.96 7.65
CA ARG A 265 -12.19 12.84 8.38
C ARG A 265 -12.31 11.53 7.61
N LEU A 266 -13.48 11.23 7.05
CA LEU A 266 -13.67 10.03 6.25
C LEU A 266 -12.74 10.01 5.03
N ALA A 267 -12.55 11.15 4.37
CA ALA A 267 -11.59 11.31 3.28
C ALA A 267 -10.14 11.11 3.72
N ARG A 268 -9.82 11.49 4.96
CA ARG A 268 -8.47 11.33 5.52
C ARG A 268 -8.23 9.93 6.06
N ASP A 269 -9.21 9.33 6.72
CA ASP A 269 -9.04 8.16 7.59
C ASP A 269 -9.73 6.90 7.05
N GLY A 270 -10.59 7.00 6.02
CA GLY A 270 -11.34 5.89 5.45
C GLY A 270 -10.91 5.58 4.03
N HIS A 271 -10.15 4.49 3.81
CA HIS A 271 -9.41 4.33 2.56
C HIS A 271 -9.93 3.25 1.61
N CYS A 272 -10.86 2.35 1.99
CA CYS A 272 -11.22 1.23 1.12
C CYS A 272 -12.66 0.75 1.32
N SER A 273 -13.17 0.02 0.32
CA SER A 273 -14.35 -0.85 0.43
C SER A 273 -13.98 -2.23 -0.11
N ALA A 274 -14.38 -3.29 0.60
CA ALA A 274 -14.11 -4.64 0.15
C ALA A 274 -15.33 -5.56 0.37
N LEU A 275 -15.41 -6.59 -0.46
CA LEU A 275 -16.43 -7.63 -0.37
C LEU A 275 -15.83 -8.99 -0.74
N VAL A 276 -16.05 -9.97 0.12
CA VAL A 276 -15.90 -11.40 -0.20
C VAL A 276 -17.29 -11.97 -0.40
N ARG A 277 -17.56 -12.56 -1.55
CA ARG A 277 -18.87 -13.14 -1.92
C ARG A 277 -18.72 -14.62 -2.24
N LEU A 278 -19.38 -15.46 -1.46
CA LEU A 278 -19.52 -16.88 -1.71
C LEU A 278 -20.71 -17.11 -2.64
N THR A 279 -20.45 -17.65 -3.83
CA THR A 279 -21.47 -18.12 -4.79
C THR A 279 -21.52 -19.65 -4.77
N GLU A 280 -22.38 -20.24 -5.59
CA GLU A 280 -22.43 -21.70 -5.75
C GLU A 280 -21.15 -22.26 -6.41
N SER A 281 -20.50 -21.47 -7.26
CA SER A 281 -19.37 -21.92 -8.09
C SER A 281 -18.04 -21.21 -7.81
N ASP A 282 -18.03 -20.13 -7.02
CA ASP A 282 -16.81 -19.35 -6.78
C ASP A 282 -16.85 -18.59 -5.44
N VAL A 283 -15.69 -18.17 -4.97
CA VAL A 283 -15.53 -17.12 -3.97
C VAL A 283 -14.99 -15.89 -4.66
N LEU A 284 -15.85 -14.93 -4.94
CA LEU A 284 -15.47 -13.69 -5.58
C LEU A 284 -14.95 -12.70 -4.52
N VAL A 285 -13.87 -12.01 -4.81
CA VAL A 285 -13.39 -10.89 -4.01
C VAL A 285 -13.39 -9.62 -4.85
N GLY A 286 -13.82 -8.53 -4.23
CA GLY A 286 -13.77 -7.19 -4.79
C GLY A 286 -13.18 -6.21 -3.80
N HIS A 287 -12.34 -5.31 -4.30
CA HIS A 287 -11.70 -4.27 -3.48
C HIS A 287 -11.65 -2.96 -4.24
N THR A 288 -11.98 -1.87 -3.56
CA THR A 288 -11.86 -0.49 -4.07
C THR A 288 -10.98 0.29 -3.11
N THR A 289 -9.84 0.77 -3.59
CA THR A 289 -8.97 1.67 -2.83
C THR A 289 -9.52 3.08 -2.86
N TRP A 290 -9.50 3.75 -1.72
CA TRP A 290 -9.75 5.18 -1.64
C TRP A 290 -8.46 5.92 -1.30
N GLY A 291 -8.26 7.06 -1.92
CA GLY A 291 -7.08 7.88 -1.70
C GLY A 291 -7.18 9.23 -2.40
N ASP A 292 -6.14 10.03 -2.20
CA ASP A 292 -5.96 11.26 -2.97
C ASP A 292 -5.68 10.92 -4.44
N TYR A 293 -6.32 11.63 -5.36
CA TYR A 293 -6.09 11.40 -6.78
C TYR A 293 -4.65 11.72 -7.22
N SER A 294 -3.94 12.54 -6.45
CA SER A 294 -2.49 12.75 -6.60
C SER A 294 -1.66 11.47 -6.48
N SER A 295 -2.18 10.42 -5.84
CA SER A 295 -1.48 9.14 -5.68
C SER A 295 -1.60 8.20 -6.89
N MET A 296 -2.36 8.58 -7.93
CA MET A 296 -2.78 7.64 -8.97
C MET A 296 -1.70 7.29 -10.01
N THR A 297 -0.42 7.49 -9.72
CA THR A 297 0.69 6.91 -10.50
C THR A 297 0.76 5.41 -10.19
N ARG A 298 -0.01 4.58 -10.89
CA ARG A 298 -0.26 3.19 -10.52
C ARG A 298 0.59 2.20 -11.32
N ILE A 299 1.14 1.20 -10.64
CA ILE A 299 1.85 0.06 -11.26
C ILE A 299 1.26 -1.24 -10.75
N PHE A 300 0.82 -2.12 -11.65
CA PHE A 300 0.53 -3.49 -11.29
C PHE A 300 1.83 -4.31 -11.37
N LYS A 301 2.20 -4.97 -10.27
CA LYS A 301 3.50 -5.63 -10.13
C LYS A 301 3.36 -7.14 -10.03
N TYR A 302 4.26 -7.83 -10.72
CA TYR A 302 4.46 -9.28 -10.65
C TYR A 302 5.87 -9.54 -10.15
N TYR A 303 5.98 -10.05 -8.93
CA TYR A 303 7.25 -10.44 -8.33
C TYR A 303 7.35 -11.95 -8.27
N LYS A 304 8.29 -12.51 -9.04
CA LYS A 304 8.62 -13.92 -9.02
C LYS A 304 10.02 -14.12 -8.46
N PHE A 305 10.09 -14.43 -7.18
CA PHE A 305 11.35 -14.58 -6.47
C PHE A 305 11.47 -15.97 -5.84
N PRO A 306 11.95 -16.98 -6.59
CA PRO A 306 12.40 -18.22 -6.00
C PRO A 306 13.59 -17.95 -5.08
N LEU A 307 13.43 -18.24 -3.78
CA LEU A 307 14.42 -17.96 -2.75
C LEU A 307 14.82 -19.27 -2.03
N PRO A 308 15.66 -20.11 -2.64
CA PRO A 308 16.05 -21.40 -2.08
C PRO A 308 16.58 -21.29 -0.66
N GLY A 309 16.19 -22.21 0.23
CA GLY A 309 16.66 -22.27 1.61
C GLY A 309 16.16 -21.16 2.53
N SER A 310 15.18 -20.35 2.08
CA SER A 310 14.63 -19.23 2.87
C SER A 310 13.38 -19.59 3.66
N GLY A 311 12.74 -20.73 3.39
CA GLY A 311 11.43 -21.08 3.94
C GLY A 311 10.27 -20.42 3.22
N SER A 312 10.51 -19.77 2.06
CA SER A 312 9.46 -19.15 1.24
C SER A 312 8.45 -20.19 0.78
N MET A 313 7.17 -19.89 0.99
CA MET A 313 6.03 -20.66 0.45
C MET A 313 5.57 -20.02 -0.86
N ALA A 314 5.30 -18.71 -0.85
CA ALA A 314 4.97 -17.97 -2.06
C ALA A 314 6.25 -17.57 -2.80
N THR A 315 6.34 -17.96 -4.07
CA THR A 315 7.41 -17.56 -5.00
C THR A 315 6.93 -16.47 -5.96
N GLU A 316 5.64 -16.43 -6.28
CA GLU A 316 5.04 -15.43 -7.15
C GLU A 316 3.95 -14.65 -6.40
N ILE A 317 4.05 -13.32 -6.47
CA ILE A 317 3.08 -12.39 -5.87
C ILE A 317 2.71 -11.36 -6.93
N ALA A 318 1.41 -11.25 -7.22
CA ALA A 318 0.87 -10.17 -8.03
C ALA A 318 0.12 -9.18 -7.14
N MET A 319 0.27 -7.88 -7.40
CA MET A 319 -0.29 -6.83 -6.54
C MET A 319 -0.50 -5.51 -7.27
N SER A 320 -1.52 -4.77 -6.87
CA SER A 320 -1.65 -3.36 -7.21
C SER A 320 -0.70 -2.53 -6.36
N SER A 321 0.11 -1.66 -6.96
CA SER A 321 1.19 -0.96 -6.27
C SER A 321 1.49 0.40 -6.91
N TYR A 322 2.64 0.95 -6.53
CA TYR A 322 3.11 2.27 -6.94
C TYR A 322 4.61 2.26 -7.26
N PRO A 323 5.15 3.28 -7.96
CA PRO A 323 6.58 3.37 -8.25
C PRO A 323 7.44 3.39 -7.00
N GLY A 324 8.48 2.54 -6.96
CA GLY A 324 9.41 2.46 -5.84
C GLY A 324 8.86 1.82 -4.56
N VAL A 325 7.60 1.36 -4.57
CA VAL A 325 6.94 0.71 -3.43
C VAL A 325 7.02 -0.80 -3.57
N VAL A 326 7.61 -1.49 -2.60
CA VAL A 326 7.86 -2.95 -2.65
C VAL A 326 6.66 -3.81 -2.24
N SER A 327 5.59 -3.18 -1.75
CA SER A 327 4.35 -3.81 -1.32
C SER A 327 3.14 -3.21 -2.04
N SER A 328 1.95 -3.66 -1.70
CA SER A 328 0.71 -3.00 -2.12
C SER A 328 0.27 -2.01 -1.06
N MET A 329 0.34 -0.71 -1.36
CA MET A 329 -0.25 0.33 -0.50
C MET A 329 -1.78 0.28 -0.48
N ASP A 330 -2.37 -0.38 -1.50
CA ASP A 330 -3.80 -0.67 -1.59
C ASP A 330 -4.18 -1.90 -0.76
N SER A 331 -3.17 -2.65 -0.28
CA SER A 331 -3.34 -3.93 0.42
C SER A 331 -4.17 -4.93 -0.39
N PHE A 332 -3.75 -5.18 -1.64
CA PHE A 332 -4.36 -6.19 -2.51
C PHE A 332 -3.28 -7.06 -3.15
N TYR A 333 -3.29 -8.35 -2.78
CA TYR A 333 -2.28 -9.33 -3.19
C TYR A 333 -2.94 -10.62 -3.66
N THR A 334 -2.42 -11.20 -4.74
CA THR A 334 -2.68 -12.58 -5.16
C THR A 334 -1.35 -13.35 -5.18
N MET A 335 -1.34 -14.57 -4.70
CA MET A 335 -0.12 -15.38 -4.52
C MET A 335 -0.26 -16.75 -5.17
N ASP A 336 0.85 -17.31 -5.68
CA ASP A 336 0.92 -18.67 -6.23
C ASP A 336 0.62 -19.77 -5.20
N THR A 337 0.61 -19.42 -3.92
CA THR A 337 0.09 -20.30 -2.84
C THR A 337 -1.43 -20.40 -2.81
N GLY A 338 -2.16 -19.76 -3.72
CA GLY A 338 -3.63 -19.74 -3.74
C GLY A 338 -4.27 -18.82 -2.70
N LEU A 339 -3.50 -17.98 -2.01
CA LEU A 339 -4.01 -16.98 -1.10
C LEU A 339 -4.27 -15.66 -1.82
N VAL A 340 -5.41 -15.03 -1.51
CA VAL A 340 -5.69 -13.63 -1.83
C VAL A 340 -5.84 -12.86 -0.53
N VAL A 341 -5.11 -11.76 -0.41
CA VAL A 341 -5.07 -10.93 0.79
C VAL A 341 -5.45 -9.51 0.45
N MET A 342 -6.37 -8.94 1.21
CA MET A 342 -6.77 -7.54 1.08
C MET A 342 -7.16 -6.96 2.43
N ASP A 343 -7.20 -5.64 2.54
CA ASP A 343 -7.68 -4.98 3.76
C ASP A 343 -8.58 -3.77 3.52
N THR A 344 -9.14 -3.28 4.59
CA THR A 344 -9.60 -1.91 4.73
C THR A 344 -9.04 -1.31 6.02
N SER A 345 -8.50 -0.09 5.95
CA SER A 345 -7.91 0.57 7.12
C SER A 345 -8.94 0.78 8.25
N LEU A 346 -8.48 0.76 9.49
CA LEU A 346 -9.28 1.02 10.69
C LEU A 346 -8.84 2.32 11.36
N PRO A 347 -9.57 3.44 11.20
CA PRO A 347 -9.34 4.65 11.96
C PRO A 347 -9.40 4.42 13.46
N ILE A 348 -8.47 4.97 14.22
CA ILE A 348 -8.45 4.91 15.67
C ILE A 348 -9.16 6.13 16.24
N LEU A 349 -10.25 5.90 16.97
CA LEU A 349 -11.09 6.96 17.57
C LEU A 349 -10.69 7.26 19.01
N ASP A 350 -10.09 6.29 19.71
CA ASP A 350 -9.55 6.47 21.06
C ASP A 350 -8.07 6.90 20.99
N GLU A 351 -7.85 8.20 21.08
CA GLU A 351 -6.49 8.78 21.03
C GLU A 351 -5.56 8.31 22.15
N SER A 352 -6.09 7.70 23.22
CA SER A 352 -5.26 7.12 24.28
C SER A 352 -4.43 5.93 23.80
N ARG A 353 -4.82 5.29 22.69
CA ARG A 353 -4.09 4.17 22.09
C ARG A 353 -2.77 4.58 21.44
N TRP A 354 -2.59 5.85 21.14
CA TRP A 354 -1.33 6.34 20.58
C TRP A 354 -0.14 6.15 21.51
N VAL A 355 -0.36 5.96 22.82
CA VAL A 355 0.73 5.66 23.78
C VAL A 355 1.47 4.38 23.39
N GLU A 356 0.81 3.40 22.79
CA GLU A 356 1.40 2.12 22.36
C GLU A 356 2.42 2.29 21.21
N ILE A 357 2.33 3.42 20.49
CA ILE A 357 3.25 3.75 19.37
C ILE A 357 4.39 4.67 19.85
N MET A 358 4.22 5.36 20.97
CA MET A 358 5.16 6.42 21.40
C MET A 358 6.52 5.91 21.86
N ASP A 359 6.62 4.64 22.23
CA ASP A 359 7.90 4.00 22.56
C ASP A 359 8.75 3.68 21.32
N PHE A 360 8.24 3.99 20.11
CA PHE A 360 8.90 3.79 18.83
C PHE A 360 10.36 4.29 18.75
N PRO A 361 10.73 5.45 19.32
CA PRO A 361 12.12 5.88 19.32
C PRO A 361 13.05 5.01 20.15
N VAL A 362 12.52 4.20 21.07
CA VAL A 362 13.29 3.36 22.02
C VAL A 362 13.43 1.93 21.48
N SER A 363 12.39 1.43 20.80
CA SER A 363 12.36 0.10 20.17
C SER A 363 12.02 0.26 18.69
N PRO A 364 12.99 0.24 17.77
CA PRO A 364 12.71 0.32 16.34
C PRO A 364 11.88 -0.88 15.92
N HIS A 365 10.80 -0.62 15.22
CA HIS A 365 9.90 -1.62 14.70
C HIS A 365 10.25 -1.96 13.23
N ILE A 366 9.73 -3.08 12.76
CA ILE A 366 9.78 -3.40 11.34
C ILE A 366 8.61 -2.66 10.67
N PRO A 367 8.84 -1.80 9.65
CA PRO A 367 7.79 -1.15 8.89
C PRO A 367 6.79 -2.15 8.35
N ASN A 368 5.49 -1.79 8.36
CA ASN A 368 4.43 -2.71 7.97
C ASN A 368 4.60 -3.25 6.54
N PHE A 369 5.10 -2.44 5.59
CA PHE A 369 5.32 -2.90 4.22
C PHE A 369 6.36 -4.03 4.12
N ILE A 370 7.35 -4.07 5.01
CA ILE A 370 8.31 -5.18 5.10
C ILE A 370 7.65 -6.39 5.75
N HIS A 371 6.92 -6.14 6.85
CA HIS A 371 6.24 -7.20 7.60
C HIS A 371 5.21 -7.94 6.74
N ILE A 372 4.36 -7.22 5.99
CA ILE A 372 3.36 -7.83 5.11
C ILE A 372 4.01 -8.66 4.00
N MET A 373 5.10 -8.18 3.40
CA MET A 373 5.79 -8.92 2.33
C MET A 373 6.49 -10.17 2.86
N ALA A 374 7.07 -10.12 4.07
CA ALA A 374 7.62 -11.29 4.74
C ALA A 374 6.50 -12.31 5.07
N THR A 375 5.37 -11.84 5.60
CA THR A 375 4.20 -12.65 5.89
C THR A 375 3.64 -13.32 4.65
N ASN A 376 3.44 -12.57 3.55
CA ASN A 376 2.96 -13.10 2.28
C ASN A 376 3.85 -14.23 1.73
N ARG A 377 5.18 -14.07 1.84
CA ARG A 377 6.12 -15.08 1.36
C ARG A 377 6.18 -16.33 2.23
N LEU A 378 5.90 -16.22 3.52
CA LEU A 378 6.01 -17.34 4.48
C LEU A 378 4.70 -18.07 4.74
N ALA A 379 3.56 -17.45 4.42
CA ALA A 379 2.26 -18.01 4.72
C ALA A 379 1.95 -19.25 3.86
N ARG A 380 1.59 -20.35 4.54
CA ARG A 380 1.18 -21.62 3.91
C ARG A 380 -0.34 -21.85 3.92
N SER A 381 -1.09 -20.99 4.60
CA SER A 381 -2.55 -21.01 4.67
C SER A 381 -3.07 -19.68 5.19
N GLY A 382 -4.37 -19.41 5.07
CA GLY A 382 -4.99 -18.21 5.61
C GLY A 382 -4.77 -18.06 7.12
N GLY A 383 -4.95 -19.14 7.90
CA GLY A 383 -4.70 -19.13 9.35
C GLY A 383 -3.24 -18.86 9.72
N HIS A 384 -2.29 -19.44 8.98
CA HIS A 384 -0.86 -19.16 9.22
C HIS A 384 -0.48 -17.72 8.85
N TRP A 385 -1.09 -17.15 7.80
CA TRP A 385 -0.93 -15.73 7.47
C TRP A 385 -1.42 -14.85 8.64
N ALA A 386 -2.60 -15.16 9.19
CA ALA A 386 -3.18 -14.45 10.32
C ALA A 386 -2.30 -14.52 11.58
N GLU A 387 -1.67 -15.68 11.83
CA GLU A 387 -0.74 -15.88 12.93
C GLU A 387 0.53 -15.04 12.77
N LEU A 388 1.18 -15.10 11.61
CA LEU A 388 2.37 -14.32 11.31
C LEU A 388 2.09 -12.81 11.43
N MET A 389 0.98 -12.33 10.83
CA MET A 389 0.65 -10.91 10.81
C MET A 389 0.42 -10.34 12.20
N THR A 390 -0.25 -11.11 13.09
CA THR A 390 -0.53 -10.65 14.46
C THR A 390 0.67 -10.75 15.40
N SER A 391 1.71 -11.50 15.03
CA SER A 391 2.88 -11.71 15.89
C SER A 391 3.76 -10.46 16.06
N MET A 392 3.73 -9.51 15.12
CA MET A 392 4.60 -8.33 15.06
C MET A 392 3.78 -7.04 14.79
N ASN A 393 2.70 -6.83 15.55
CA ASN A 393 1.88 -5.63 15.41
C ASN A 393 2.62 -4.38 15.86
N SER A 394 3.06 -3.54 14.93
CA SER A 394 3.68 -2.23 15.22
C SER A 394 2.68 -1.19 15.73
N GLY A 395 1.38 -1.36 15.46
CA GLY A 395 0.35 -0.37 15.72
C GLY A 395 0.35 0.84 14.77
N THR A 396 1.34 0.93 13.86
CA THR A 396 1.48 2.05 12.93
C THR A 396 0.59 1.92 11.69
N TYR A 397 0.16 0.70 11.35
CA TYR A 397 -0.85 0.44 10.32
C TYR A 397 -1.99 -0.40 10.88
N ASN A 398 -3.16 0.19 10.95
CA ASN A 398 -4.34 -0.39 11.58
C ASN A 398 -5.37 -0.75 10.52
N ALA A 399 -5.81 -2.02 10.49
CA ALA A 399 -6.63 -2.52 9.40
C ALA A 399 -7.47 -3.75 9.79
N GLN A 400 -8.53 -3.97 9.01
CA GLN A 400 -9.24 -5.25 8.93
C GLN A 400 -8.74 -5.98 7.68
N TRP A 401 -7.92 -7.01 7.87
CA TRP A 401 -7.41 -7.88 6.82
C TRP A 401 -8.36 -9.02 6.55
N MET A 402 -8.55 -9.35 5.29
CA MET A 402 -9.32 -10.49 4.80
C MET A 402 -8.39 -11.39 3.99
N ILE A 403 -8.27 -12.64 4.38
CA ILE A 403 -7.43 -13.64 3.73
C ILE A 403 -8.32 -14.73 3.19
N VAL A 404 -8.41 -14.86 1.87
CA VAL A 404 -9.15 -15.92 1.19
C VAL A 404 -8.18 -17.00 0.74
N ASP A 405 -8.40 -18.22 1.19
CA ASP A 405 -7.61 -19.41 0.82
C ASP A 405 -8.37 -20.25 -0.22
N TYR A 406 -8.03 -20.04 -1.49
CA TYR A 406 -8.70 -20.72 -2.60
C TYR A 406 -8.37 -22.20 -2.71
N ASN A 407 -7.31 -22.69 -2.07
CA ASN A 407 -7.00 -24.13 -2.07
C ASN A 407 -8.07 -24.94 -1.30
N LEU A 408 -8.79 -24.27 -0.40
CA LEU A 408 -9.82 -24.89 0.43
C LEU A 408 -11.22 -24.73 -0.17
N PHE A 409 -11.36 -23.94 -1.24
CA PHE A 409 -12.61 -23.81 -1.96
C PHE A 409 -12.83 -25.02 -2.85
N LYS A 410 -13.96 -25.72 -2.64
CA LYS A 410 -14.42 -26.81 -3.50
C LYS A 410 -15.87 -26.53 -3.87
N SER A 411 -16.25 -26.83 -5.10
CA SER A 411 -17.61 -26.66 -5.61
C SER A 411 -18.69 -27.37 -4.77
N GLU A 412 -18.30 -28.36 -3.96
CA GLU A 412 -19.17 -29.06 -3.02
C GLU A 412 -19.27 -28.38 -1.63
N GLY A 413 -18.66 -27.19 -1.48
CA GLY A 413 -18.78 -26.35 -0.30
C GLY A 413 -17.81 -26.72 0.82
N ALA A 414 -16.53 -26.31 0.72
CA ALA A 414 -15.67 -26.26 1.89
C ALA A 414 -16.21 -25.20 2.86
N LYS A 415 -16.36 -25.57 4.13
CA LYS A 415 -17.03 -24.73 5.14
C LYS A 415 -16.06 -24.17 6.17
N GLU A 416 -14.77 -24.50 6.09
CA GLU A 416 -13.77 -24.15 7.11
C GLU A 416 -12.52 -23.56 6.46
N SER A 417 -11.94 -22.57 7.10
CA SER A 417 -10.66 -21.93 6.80
C SER A 417 -10.52 -21.25 5.42
N ILE A 418 -11.64 -21.01 4.72
CA ILE A 418 -11.64 -20.29 3.43
C ILE A 418 -11.41 -18.79 3.65
N LEU A 419 -12.01 -18.21 4.70
CA LEU A 419 -11.91 -16.79 5.02
C LEU A 419 -11.39 -16.61 6.43
N TRP A 420 -10.21 -16.05 6.56
CA TRP A 420 -9.71 -15.53 7.82
C TRP A 420 -9.85 -14.01 7.86
N VAL A 421 -10.25 -13.47 9.01
CA VAL A 421 -10.29 -12.02 9.26
C VAL A 421 -9.37 -11.69 10.42
N VAL A 422 -8.54 -10.67 10.21
CA VAL A 422 -7.61 -10.15 11.21
C VAL A 422 -7.86 -8.68 11.41
N GLU A 423 -8.13 -8.25 12.63
CA GLU A 423 -8.20 -6.82 12.96
C GLU A 423 -7.03 -6.43 13.86
N MET A 424 -6.38 -5.33 13.50
CA MET A 424 -5.21 -4.82 14.20
C MET A 424 -5.40 -3.34 14.52
N VAL A 425 -5.10 -3.01 15.78
CA VAL A 425 -5.08 -1.63 16.30
C VAL A 425 -3.86 -1.49 17.22
N PRO A 426 -3.43 -0.27 17.60
CA PRO A 426 -2.26 -0.13 18.46
C PRO A 426 -2.38 -0.96 19.76
N GLY A 427 -1.38 -1.84 19.98
CA GLY A 427 -1.28 -2.69 21.15
C GLY A 427 -2.33 -3.80 21.25
N HIS A 428 -3.17 -4.02 20.21
CA HIS A 428 -4.17 -5.10 20.24
C HIS A 428 -4.45 -5.67 18.85
N SER A 429 -4.73 -6.97 18.78
CA SER A 429 -5.12 -7.65 17.54
C SER A 429 -6.08 -8.80 17.83
N HIS A 430 -6.98 -9.07 16.86
CA HIS A 430 -7.90 -10.19 16.89
C HIS A 430 -7.87 -10.91 15.54
N LYS A 431 -7.88 -12.24 15.55
CA LYS A 431 -7.94 -13.07 14.34
C LYS A 431 -8.92 -14.20 14.52
N GLU A 432 -9.75 -14.45 13.50
CA GLU A 432 -10.77 -15.50 13.56
C GLU A 432 -11.04 -16.10 12.17
N ASP A 433 -11.34 -17.40 12.13
CA ASP A 433 -11.87 -18.08 10.95
C ASP A 433 -13.34 -17.71 10.75
N MET A 434 -13.61 -16.88 9.76
CA MET A 434 -14.94 -16.38 9.44
C MET A 434 -15.66 -17.19 8.35
N SER A 435 -15.17 -18.38 8.02
CA SER A 435 -15.74 -19.24 6.97
C SER A 435 -17.15 -19.68 7.29
N HIS A 436 -17.46 -19.95 8.57
CA HIS A 436 -18.80 -20.27 8.99
C HIS A 436 -19.76 -19.09 8.79
N PHE A 437 -19.33 -17.88 9.17
CA PHE A 437 -20.11 -16.67 8.91
C PHE A 437 -20.34 -16.47 7.41
N LEU A 438 -19.28 -16.61 6.60
CA LEU A 438 -19.38 -16.52 5.14
C LEU A 438 -20.37 -17.52 4.55
N SER A 439 -20.36 -18.77 5.05
CA SER A 439 -21.30 -19.83 4.62
C SER A 439 -22.75 -19.51 4.96
N GLN A 440 -22.99 -18.92 6.14
CA GLN A 440 -24.35 -18.58 6.60
C GLN A 440 -24.93 -17.36 5.90
N HIS A 441 -24.10 -16.31 5.66
CA HIS A 441 -24.56 -15.04 5.15
C HIS A 441 -24.31 -14.89 3.63
N GLY A 442 -23.44 -15.73 3.05
CA GLY A 442 -23.07 -15.71 1.65
C GLY A 442 -22.07 -14.61 1.26
N PHE A 443 -21.72 -13.71 2.18
CA PHE A 443 -20.75 -12.63 1.92
C PHE A 443 -20.17 -12.06 3.22
N TRP A 444 -19.00 -11.39 3.08
CA TRP A 444 -18.33 -10.60 4.11
C TRP A 444 -18.03 -9.19 3.56
N PRO A 445 -18.62 -8.11 4.13
CA PRO A 445 -18.31 -6.74 3.74
C PRO A 445 -17.23 -6.15 4.64
N SER A 446 -16.43 -5.21 4.13
CA SER A 446 -15.49 -4.43 4.93
C SER A 446 -15.47 -2.97 4.48
N THR A 447 -15.65 -2.04 5.43
CA THR A 447 -15.85 -0.60 5.16
C THR A 447 -15.22 0.29 6.21
N ASN A 448 -14.00 -0.02 6.67
CA ASN A 448 -13.26 0.75 7.67
C ASN A 448 -13.94 0.79 9.07
N ARG A 449 -14.65 -0.25 9.43
CA ARG A 449 -15.28 -0.41 10.73
C ARG A 449 -14.93 -1.77 11.31
N PRO A 450 -14.44 -1.85 12.54
CA PRO A 450 -14.11 -3.13 13.15
C PRO A 450 -15.37 -3.97 13.45
N TYR A 451 -15.25 -5.25 13.25
CA TYR A 451 -16.27 -6.25 13.53
C TYR A 451 -16.18 -6.78 14.95
N PHE A 452 -14.96 -7.16 15.41
CA PHE A 452 -14.77 -7.81 16.69
C PHE A 452 -15.00 -6.85 17.85
N ALA A 453 -15.72 -7.32 18.88
CA ALA A 453 -16.18 -6.49 20.00
C ALA A 453 -15.01 -5.88 20.81
N ASP A 454 -13.95 -6.67 21.02
CA ASP A 454 -12.73 -6.24 21.73
C ASP A 454 -11.96 -5.16 20.95
N ILE A 455 -11.86 -5.31 19.63
CA ILE A 455 -11.26 -4.30 18.75
C ILE A 455 -12.13 -3.03 18.70
N ARG A 456 -13.46 -3.17 18.58
CA ARG A 456 -14.39 -2.03 18.63
C ARG A 456 -14.26 -1.24 19.93
N GLN A 457 -14.10 -1.93 21.05
CA GLN A 457 -13.87 -1.29 22.34
C GLN A 457 -12.50 -0.62 22.39
N ALA A 458 -11.43 -1.32 21.99
CA ALA A 458 -10.07 -0.82 22.02
C ALA A 458 -9.88 0.42 21.13
N ALA A 459 -10.46 0.43 19.93
CA ALA A 459 -10.35 1.53 18.97
C ALA A 459 -11.36 2.68 19.21
N GLY A 460 -12.24 2.58 20.22
CA GLY A 460 -13.20 3.63 20.59
C GLY A 460 -14.54 3.60 19.82
N TYR A 461 -14.77 2.59 18.97
CA TYR A 461 -16.00 2.51 18.17
C TYR A 461 -17.24 2.25 18.99
N THR A 462 -17.18 1.47 20.07
CA THR A 462 -18.31 1.23 20.97
C THR A 462 -18.85 2.52 21.56
N ALA A 463 -17.97 3.40 22.02
CA ALA A 463 -18.37 4.71 22.56
C ALA A 463 -18.90 5.65 21.46
N ALA A 464 -18.26 5.65 20.28
CA ALA A 464 -18.67 6.45 19.15
C ALA A 464 -20.04 6.03 18.60
N GLU A 465 -20.32 4.72 18.50
CA GLU A 465 -21.63 4.21 18.05
C GLU A 465 -22.75 4.59 19.01
N ASN A 466 -22.50 4.49 20.32
CA ASN A 466 -23.46 4.91 21.35
C ASN A 466 -23.79 6.41 21.32
N SER A 467 -22.83 7.26 20.92
CA SER A 467 -23.01 8.73 20.90
C SER A 467 -23.42 9.27 19.55
N ASN A 468 -22.95 8.70 18.43
CA ASN A 468 -23.10 9.21 17.08
C ASN A 468 -23.83 8.23 16.13
N GLY A 469 -24.28 7.09 16.63
CA GLY A 469 -25.15 6.16 15.94
C GLY A 469 -24.51 5.38 14.80
N ALA A 470 -25.31 5.08 13.80
CA ALA A 470 -25.05 4.13 12.72
C ALA A 470 -23.76 4.35 11.92
N LEU A 471 -23.22 5.57 11.86
CA LEU A 471 -22.00 5.87 11.10
C LEU A 471 -20.77 5.08 11.57
N TYR A 472 -20.75 4.70 12.85
CA TYR A 472 -19.65 3.97 13.46
C TYR A 472 -19.92 2.45 13.61
N SER A 473 -21.12 2.03 13.19
CA SER A 473 -21.52 0.63 13.21
C SER A 473 -20.88 -0.15 12.06
N PHE A 474 -20.45 -1.38 12.32
CA PHE A 474 -20.02 -2.31 11.26
C PHE A 474 -21.15 -2.60 10.27
N TYR A 475 -22.37 -2.83 10.76
CA TYR A 475 -23.52 -3.21 9.92
C TYR A 475 -24.34 -2.03 9.39
N LEU A 476 -24.47 -0.97 10.19
CA LEU A 476 -25.45 0.08 9.95
C LEU A 476 -24.86 1.32 9.25
N ASN A 477 -23.52 1.38 9.07
CA ASN A 477 -22.98 2.50 8.29
C ASN A 477 -23.46 2.42 6.83
N PRO A 478 -23.69 3.56 6.17
CA PRO A 478 -24.35 3.58 4.87
C PRO A 478 -23.61 2.78 3.79
N ARG A 479 -22.28 2.71 3.84
CA ARG A 479 -21.47 1.94 2.89
C ARG A 479 -21.66 0.44 3.07
N SER A 480 -21.69 -0.05 4.32
CA SER A 480 -22.02 -1.45 4.62
C SER A 480 -23.45 -1.79 4.20
N GLN A 481 -24.40 -0.89 4.42
CA GLN A 481 -25.79 -1.10 3.94
C GLN A 481 -25.85 -1.18 2.41
N ALA A 482 -25.07 -0.35 1.68
CA ALA A 482 -24.99 -0.42 0.23
C ALA A 482 -24.40 -1.74 -0.28
N LEU A 483 -23.34 -2.24 0.38
CA LEU A 483 -22.76 -3.57 0.08
C LEU A 483 -23.75 -4.69 0.40
N ASN A 484 -24.35 -4.68 1.59
CA ASN A 484 -25.30 -5.71 2.05
C ASN A 484 -26.51 -5.82 1.12
N ALA A 485 -27.07 -4.68 0.69
CA ALA A 485 -28.22 -4.66 -0.23
C ALA A 485 -27.92 -5.24 -1.60
N SER A 486 -26.65 -5.20 -2.04
CA SER A 486 -26.23 -5.62 -3.37
C SER A 486 -25.58 -7.01 -3.38
N ALA A 487 -24.99 -7.44 -2.27
CA ALA A 487 -24.15 -8.65 -2.21
C ALA A 487 -24.89 -9.93 -2.63
N GLY A 488 -26.16 -10.07 -2.27
CA GLY A 488 -26.97 -11.24 -2.64
C GLY A 488 -27.21 -11.41 -4.13
N GLY A 489 -27.17 -10.31 -4.90
CA GLY A 489 -27.38 -10.30 -6.36
C GLY A 489 -26.11 -10.56 -7.17
N ILE A 490 -24.94 -10.67 -6.53
CA ILE A 490 -23.67 -10.89 -7.24
C ILE A 490 -23.55 -12.37 -7.60
N ALA A 491 -23.55 -12.65 -8.90
CA ALA A 491 -23.41 -13.99 -9.47
C ALA A 491 -22.06 -14.21 -10.17
N GLY A 492 -21.33 -13.15 -10.53
CA GLY A 492 -20.06 -13.26 -11.25
C GLY A 492 -19.23 -11.98 -11.27
N TYR A 493 -18.13 -12.01 -12.01
CA TYR A 493 -17.16 -10.92 -12.08
C TYR A 493 -17.77 -9.59 -12.53
N LYS A 494 -18.69 -9.62 -13.49
CA LYS A 494 -19.36 -8.41 -14.00
C LYS A 494 -20.14 -7.69 -12.91
N ASP A 495 -20.92 -8.41 -12.12
CA ASP A 495 -21.70 -7.83 -11.03
C ASP A 495 -20.79 -7.25 -9.94
N MET A 496 -19.69 -7.98 -9.62
CA MET A 496 -18.70 -7.51 -8.66
C MET A 496 -18.00 -6.24 -9.15
N ARG A 497 -17.59 -6.15 -10.43
CA ARG A 497 -17.02 -4.93 -11.01
C ARG A 497 -17.98 -3.75 -10.89
N GLN A 498 -19.25 -3.95 -11.22
CA GLN A 498 -20.28 -2.91 -11.13
C GLN A 498 -20.48 -2.43 -9.68
N LEU A 499 -20.46 -3.34 -8.73
CA LEU A 499 -20.57 -2.98 -7.31
C LEU A 499 -19.35 -2.22 -6.82
N MET A 500 -18.13 -2.69 -7.14
CA MET A 500 -16.90 -2.06 -6.65
C MET A 500 -16.64 -0.68 -7.25
N THR A 501 -17.25 -0.34 -8.38
CA THR A 501 -17.21 1.00 -8.97
C THR A 501 -18.51 1.80 -8.75
N ARG A 502 -19.39 1.33 -7.86
CA ARG A 502 -20.68 1.99 -7.63
C ARG A 502 -20.50 3.37 -7.03
N ASN A 503 -21.00 4.36 -7.77
CA ASN A 503 -21.20 5.74 -7.35
C ASN A 503 -22.41 6.30 -8.10
N THR A 504 -23.58 6.25 -7.49
CA THR A 504 -24.85 6.58 -8.15
C THR A 504 -25.32 8.01 -7.87
N ASN A 505 -24.71 8.69 -6.89
CA ASN A 505 -25.14 10.02 -6.50
C ASN A 505 -23.95 10.91 -6.15
N ALA A 506 -23.67 11.89 -6.97
CA ALA A 506 -22.63 12.88 -6.76
C ALA A 506 -22.73 13.64 -5.42
N GLN A 507 -23.90 13.69 -4.81
CA GLN A 507 -24.14 14.42 -3.55
C GLN A 507 -24.08 13.53 -2.29
N SER A 508 -24.00 12.20 -2.44
CA SER A 508 -23.96 11.25 -1.32
C SER A 508 -22.55 10.78 -0.95
N SER A 509 -21.58 11.65 -1.07
CA SER A 509 -20.18 11.40 -0.82
C SER A 509 -19.90 10.74 0.53
N GLY A 510 -18.98 9.80 0.53
CA GLY A 510 -18.60 9.02 1.68
C GLY A 510 -19.54 7.85 2.01
N PHE A 511 -20.67 7.72 1.32
CA PHE A 511 -21.66 6.66 1.53
C PHE A 511 -21.74 5.65 0.38
N GLU A 512 -21.10 5.91 -0.73
CA GLU A 512 -21.03 4.98 -1.86
C GLU A 512 -19.82 4.06 -1.74
N VAL A 513 -19.86 2.93 -2.44
CA VAL A 513 -18.76 1.94 -2.44
C VAL A 513 -17.48 2.55 -3.01
N SER A 514 -17.59 3.34 -4.07
CA SER A 514 -16.50 4.09 -4.71
C SER A 514 -16.86 5.56 -4.83
N SER A 515 -16.88 6.26 -3.69
CA SER A 515 -17.29 7.68 -3.64
C SER A 515 -16.34 8.61 -4.39
N ARG A 516 -16.89 9.75 -4.83
CA ARG A 516 -16.24 10.84 -5.54
C ARG A 516 -16.39 12.14 -4.74
N LEU A 517 -15.38 12.47 -3.90
CA LEU A 517 -15.42 13.67 -3.06
C LEU A 517 -15.17 14.97 -3.84
N ASP A 518 -14.65 14.88 -5.05
CA ASP A 518 -14.53 15.98 -5.99
C ASP A 518 -15.90 16.49 -6.48
N LEU A 519 -16.92 15.64 -6.47
CA LEU A 519 -18.29 15.97 -6.84
C LEU A 519 -19.17 16.40 -5.65
N ASP A 520 -18.65 16.29 -4.43
CA ASP A 520 -19.36 16.65 -3.21
C ASP A 520 -19.15 18.12 -2.81
N THR A 521 -19.93 18.54 -1.81
CA THR A 521 -19.83 19.85 -1.16
C THR A 521 -18.47 20.13 -0.53
N VAL A 522 -17.70 19.10 -0.17
CA VAL A 522 -16.31 19.25 0.34
C VAL A 522 -15.30 19.54 -0.77
N HIS A 523 -15.64 19.21 -2.02
CA HIS A 523 -14.87 19.49 -3.22
C HIS A 523 -13.37 19.18 -3.06
N LEU A 524 -13.03 17.87 -2.93
CA LEU A 524 -11.68 17.38 -2.76
C LEU A 524 -11.36 16.34 -3.85
N PRO A 525 -10.19 16.38 -4.52
CA PRO A 525 -9.78 15.36 -5.48
C PRO A 525 -9.33 14.09 -4.74
N ASN A 526 -10.32 13.41 -4.13
CA ASN A 526 -10.16 12.24 -3.29
C ASN A 526 -11.38 11.33 -3.42
N GLY A 527 -11.22 10.06 -3.16
CA GLY A 527 -12.28 9.05 -3.19
C GLY A 527 -11.78 7.71 -3.69
N GLY A 528 -12.67 6.92 -4.29
CA GLY A 528 -12.29 5.66 -4.93
C GLY A 528 -11.39 5.91 -6.14
N ILE A 529 -10.19 5.33 -6.14
CA ILE A 529 -9.19 5.50 -7.20
C ILE A 529 -9.09 4.30 -8.14
N ASP A 530 -9.67 3.17 -7.75
CA ASP A 530 -9.64 1.93 -8.51
C ASP A 530 -10.78 0.98 -8.12
N ALA A 531 -10.85 -0.14 -8.82
CA ALA A 531 -11.47 -1.37 -8.33
C ALA A 531 -10.70 -2.58 -8.88
N LYS A 532 -10.61 -3.63 -8.04
CA LYS A 532 -9.94 -4.90 -8.33
C LYS A 532 -10.88 -6.05 -8.00
N VAL A 533 -11.00 -7.00 -8.93
CA VAL A 533 -11.89 -8.15 -8.79
C VAL A 533 -11.15 -9.41 -9.21
N THR A 534 -11.22 -10.45 -8.40
CA THR A 534 -10.74 -11.79 -8.74
C THR A 534 -11.64 -12.86 -8.12
N GLY A 535 -11.40 -14.12 -8.47
CA GLY A 535 -12.07 -15.30 -7.94
C GLY A 535 -11.13 -16.50 -8.08
N ALA A 536 -11.57 -17.70 -7.73
CA ALA A 536 -10.70 -18.88 -7.60
C ALA A 536 -9.81 -19.11 -8.82
N CYS A 537 -10.38 -19.07 -10.01
CA CYS A 537 -9.64 -19.38 -11.24
C CYS A 537 -8.64 -18.27 -11.61
N LEU A 538 -9.05 -17.02 -11.58
CA LEU A 538 -8.17 -15.89 -11.88
C LEU A 538 -7.04 -15.79 -10.85
N ALA A 539 -7.33 -15.99 -9.57
CA ALA A 539 -6.36 -15.91 -8.49
C ALA A 539 -5.26 -16.97 -8.62
N HIS A 540 -5.60 -18.23 -8.95
CA HIS A 540 -4.60 -19.27 -9.21
C HIS A 540 -3.70 -18.98 -10.42
N ALA A 541 -4.18 -18.19 -11.39
CA ALA A 541 -3.40 -17.70 -12.51
C ALA A 541 -2.69 -16.36 -12.23
N LEU A 542 -2.78 -15.83 -11.01
CA LEU A 542 -2.32 -14.49 -10.63
C LEU A 542 -2.93 -13.39 -11.51
N GLN A 543 -4.19 -13.58 -11.91
CA GLN A 543 -4.94 -12.66 -12.75
C GLN A 543 -5.94 -11.85 -11.92
N VAL A 544 -6.12 -10.60 -12.29
CA VAL A 544 -7.04 -9.66 -11.62
C VAL A 544 -7.70 -8.78 -12.67
N GLN A 545 -9.01 -8.64 -12.62
CA GLN A 545 -9.71 -7.63 -13.40
C GLN A 545 -9.66 -6.31 -12.63
N ALA A 546 -8.99 -5.30 -13.18
CA ALA A 546 -8.71 -4.06 -12.49
C ALA A 546 -9.03 -2.83 -13.35
N ILE A 547 -9.49 -1.76 -12.70
CA ILE A 547 -9.61 -0.42 -13.27
C ILE A 547 -8.82 0.54 -12.38
N SER A 548 -8.03 1.44 -12.98
CA SER A 548 -7.42 2.57 -12.28
C SER A 548 -8.09 3.85 -12.77
N SER A 549 -9.15 4.21 -12.12
CA SER A 549 -9.91 5.43 -12.42
C SER A 549 -10.87 5.73 -11.28
N PRO A 550 -11.08 7.00 -10.89
CA PRO A 550 -12.24 7.36 -10.11
C PRO A 550 -13.52 6.92 -10.83
N SER A 551 -14.51 6.44 -10.05
CA SER A 551 -15.76 5.92 -10.62
C SER A 551 -16.43 6.94 -11.56
N HIS A 552 -16.78 6.50 -12.76
CA HIS A 552 -17.44 7.34 -13.78
C HIS A 552 -18.61 6.62 -14.50
N GLN A 553 -19.11 5.51 -13.94
CA GLN A 553 -20.25 4.77 -14.54
C GLN A 553 -21.53 5.56 -14.63
N SER A 554 -21.82 6.41 -13.60
CA SER A 554 -23.06 7.19 -13.52
C SER A 554 -22.79 8.68 -13.29
N VAL A 555 -21.52 9.08 -13.29
CA VAL A 555 -21.06 10.46 -13.08
C VAL A 555 -19.95 10.77 -14.07
N PRO A 556 -19.63 12.04 -14.38
CA PRO A 556 -18.57 12.38 -15.33
C PRO A 556 -17.21 11.86 -14.89
N PRO A 557 -16.30 11.52 -15.84
CA PRO A 557 -14.90 11.23 -15.54
C PRO A 557 -14.25 12.35 -14.73
N PHE A 558 -13.29 11.99 -13.88
CA PHE A 558 -12.46 12.98 -13.19
C PHE A 558 -11.51 13.66 -14.16
N GLN A 559 -11.26 14.96 -13.96
CA GLN A 559 -10.34 15.76 -14.76
C GLN A 559 -9.48 16.63 -13.86
N TRP A 560 -8.17 16.70 -14.15
CA TRP A 560 -7.27 17.65 -13.53
C TRP A 560 -7.44 19.05 -14.12
N ALA A 561 -7.60 19.15 -15.43
CA ALA A 561 -7.77 20.39 -16.15
C ALA A 561 -9.06 20.40 -17.00
N LYS A 562 -9.62 21.60 -17.23
CA LYS A 562 -10.72 21.83 -18.16
C LYS A 562 -10.45 23.08 -18.96
N ASP A 563 -10.56 22.97 -20.29
CA ASP A 563 -10.32 24.08 -21.22
C ASP A 563 -8.95 24.76 -20.99
N GLY A 564 -7.93 23.96 -20.61
CA GLY A 564 -6.57 24.43 -20.33
C GLY A 564 -6.40 25.11 -18.96
N VAL A 565 -7.43 25.08 -18.11
CA VAL A 565 -7.37 25.63 -16.76
C VAL A 565 -7.28 24.48 -15.76
N ASP A 566 -6.24 24.48 -14.92
CA ASP A 566 -6.10 23.54 -13.81
C ASP A 566 -7.22 23.76 -12.79
N LEU A 567 -7.99 22.72 -12.52
CA LEU A 567 -9.11 22.74 -11.56
C LEU A 567 -8.63 22.57 -10.10
N TRP A 568 -7.43 22.05 -9.92
CA TRP A 568 -6.88 21.63 -8.63
C TRP A 568 -5.45 22.15 -8.40
N PRO A 569 -5.18 23.47 -8.51
CA PRO A 569 -3.83 24.04 -8.55
C PRO A 569 -3.01 23.85 -7.27
N HIS A 570 -3.65 23.39 -6.18
CA HIS A 570 -2.98 23.09 -4.91
C HIS A 570 -2.75 21.59 -4.68
N TRP A 571 -3.07 20.75 -5.69
CA TRP A 571 -2.93 19.31 -5.61
C TRP A 571 -1.90 18.85 -6.64
N PRO A 572 -0.75 18.31 -6.21
CA PRO A 572 0.26 17.86 -7.15
C PRO A 572 -0.26 16.66 -7.95
N HIS A 573 0.01 16.66 -9.25
CA HIS A 573 -0.43 15.60 -10.17
C HIS A 573 0.57 15.35 -11.30
N TYR A 574 1.86 15.34 -10.92
CA TYR A 574 2.97 15.12 -11.87
C TYR A 574 2.87 13.73 -12.50
N GLY A 575 2.92 13.69 -13.83
CA GLY A 575 2.91 12.45 -14.61
C GLY A 575 1.58 11.72 -14.63
N LEU A 576 0.48 12.39 -14.27
CA LEU A 576 -0.86 11.84 -14.31
C LEU A 576 -1.61 12.31 -15.56
N PRO A 577 -2.46 11.46 -16.18
CA PRO A 577 -3.36 11.85 -17.25
C PRO A 577 -4.34 12.93 -16.80
N ASP A 578 -4.68 13.88 -17.67
CA ASP A 578 -5.65 14.93 -17.36
C ASP A 578 -7.07 14.38 -17.14
N VAL A 579 -7.48 13.40 -17.94
CA VAL A 579 -8.83 12.80 -17.90
C VAL A 579 -8.73 11.34 -17.51
N TRP A 580 -9.60 10.92 -16.58
CA TRP A 580 -9.64 9.57 -16.04
C TRP A 580 -10.96 8.89 -16.41
N ASP A 581 -11.03 8.31 -17.61
CA ASP A 581 -12.18 7.55 -18.14
C ASP A 581 -11.80 6.13 -18.60
N PHE A 582 -10.82 5.53 -17.92
CA PHE A 582 -10.32 4.20 -18.23
C PHE A 582 -11.36 3.11 -17.97
N SER A 583 -11.24 2.02 -18.68
CA SER A 583 -12.07 0.82 -18.52
C SER A 583 -11.33 -0.26 -17.73
N PHE A 584 -12.05 -1.27 -17.25
CA PHE A 584 -11.44 -2.46 -16.68
C PHE A 584 -10.55 -3.16 -17.71
N VAL A 585 -9.41 -3.62 -17.24
CA VAL A 585 -8.48 -4.49 -17.96
C VAL A 585 -8.21 -5.74 -17.15
N GLU A 586 -7.80 -6.82 -17.79
CA GLU A 586 -7.35 -8.02 -17.09
C GLU A 586 -5.83 -7.96 -16.94
N MET A 587 -5.38 -7.86 -15.70
CA MET A 587 -3.98 -7.93 -15.32
C MET A 587 -3.52 -9.37 -15.29
N SER A 588 -2.43 -9.68 -15.96
CA SER A 588 -1.88 -11.03 -16.07
C SER A 588 -0.34 -11.00 -16.03
N PRO A 589 0.35 -12.02 -15.50
CA PRO A 589 1.81 -12.13 -15.60
C PRO A 589 2.33 -12.11 -17.05
N LYS A 590 1.46 -12.36 -18.02
CA LYS A 590 1.77 -12.32 -19.46
C LYS A 590 1.57 -10.95 -20.09
N GLY A 591 1.10 -9.97 -19.34
CA GLY A 591 0.73 -8.62 -19.79
C GLY A 591 -0.77 -8.37 -19.75
N VAL A 592 -1.19 -7.10 -19.94
CA VAL A 592 -2.60 -6.71 -19.99
C VAL A 592 -3.28 -7.36 -21.17
N VAL A 593 -4.40 -8.01 -20.91
CA VAL A 593 -5.29 -8.56 -21.92
C VAL A 593 -6.63 -7.81 -21.82
N GLY A 594 -7.26 -7.54 -22.95
CA GLY A 594 -8.63 -7.02 -22.96
C GLY A 594 -9.58 -7.97 -22.23
N LEU A 595 -10.52 -7.41 -21.45
CA LEU A 595 -11.52 -8.20 -20.75
C LEU A 595 -12.24 -9.15 -21.70
N GLN A 596 -12.17 -10.43 -21.38
CA GLN A 596 -13.09 -11.41 -21.95
C GLN A 596 -14.29 -11.50 -20.99
N ASP A 597 -15.49 -11.20 -21.49
CA ASP A 597 -16.75 -11.29 -20.73
C ASP A 597 -17.16 -12.75 -20.40
N SER A 598 -16.25 -13.70 -20.48
CA SER A 598 -16.51 -15.08 -20.10
C SER A 598 -16.58 -15.18 -18.57
N ASN A 599 -17.76 -15.48 -18.04
CA ASN A 599 -17.95 -15.95 -16.66
C ASN A 599 -17.35 -17.35 -16.43
N THR A 600 -16.59 -17.86 -17.36
CA THR A 600 -15.99 -19.21 -17.30
C THR A 600 -14.49 -19.08 -17.50
N CYS A 601 -13.78 -19.49 -16.51
CA CYS A 601 -12.38 -19.87 -16.65
C CYS A 601 -12.20 -21.08 -17.53
#